data_d55e209b63a1f5149c5f7a0b179d649e
#
_entry.id   d55e209b63a1f5149c5f7a0b179d649e
#
_cell.length_a   1.000
_cell.length_b   1.000
_cell.length_c   1.000
_cell.angle_alpha   90.00
_cell.angle_beta   90.00
_cell.angle_gamma   90.00
#
_symmetry.space_group_name_H-M   'P 1'
#
loop_
_entity.id
_entity.type
_entity.pdbx_description
1 polymer ?
#
loop_
_entity_poly.entity_id
_entity_poly.type
_entity_poly.pdbx_seq_one_letter_code
_entity_poly.pdbx_strand_id
1 'polypeptide(L)'
;VLMPVLLITGPFLSDLGVSIVAILFLINSKKNDLFKYYNNIFFKGFIIFWIILIISSLLSNNVLISLKNSLFYFRFGIFSLCFWFLIEKNNKIMNYVFYSIIFCFFFLIIDGYFQYFSGKNLFGIEMYRAYRVSSFFGSELILGSYLSRLFPILFALFVHIDQKLETKNKKLLFFITIIFIFTEGLILLSGERVALFFMN
;
A
#
# COMPACT_ATOMS: atom_id res chain seq x y z
N VAL A 1 -0.60 9.67 -4.41
CA VAL A 1 0.72 9.99 -3.86
C VAL A 1 0.76 9.79 -2.36
N LEU A 2 -0.19 10.33 -1.59
CA LEU A 2 -0.20 10.24 -0.12
C LEU A 2 -0.64 8.87 0.44
N MET A 3 -1.16 7.97 -0.37
CA MET A 3 -1.68 6.67 0.11
C MET A 3 -0.68 5.83 0.94
N PRO A 4 0.63 5.73 0.57
CA PRO A 4 1.58 5.01 1.41
C PRO A 4 1.69 5.59 2.82
N VAL A 5 1.62 6.91 2.96
CA VAL A 5 1.66 7.60 4.25
C VAL A 5 0.37 7.36 5.04
N LEU A 6 -0.79 7.45 4.38
CA LEU A 6 -2.09 7.23 5.03
C LEU A 6 -2.23 5.79 5.59
N LEU A 7 -1.62 4.81 4.92
CA LEU A 7 -1.61 3.43 5.40
C LEU A 7 -0.85 3.26 6.73
N ILE A 8 0.16 4.10 7.01
CA ILE A 8 0.90 4.07 8.29
C ILE A 8 0.08 4.66 9.43
N THR A 9 -0.77 5.64 9.15
CA THR A 9 -1.58 6.33 10.18
C THR A 9 -2.77 5.52 10.68
N GLY A 10 -3.02 4.35 10.09
CA GLY A 10 -4.08 3.44 10.48
C GLY A 10 -5.19 3.25 9.44
N PRO A 11 -6.13 2.32 9.69
CA PRO A 11 -7.12 1.91 8.70
C PRO A 11 -8.13 3.01 8.37
N PHE A 12 -8.47 3.88 9.32
CA PHE A 12 -9.48 4.92 9.11
C PHE A 12 -9.09 5.93 8.03
N LEU A 13 -7.88 6.51 8.13
CA LEU A 13 -7.43 7.54 7.17
C LEU A 13 -7.16 6.96 5.78
N SER A 14 -6.65 5.74 5.69
CA SER A 14 -6.47 5.06 4.41
C SER A 14 -7.79 4.77 3.72
N ASP A 15 -8.78 4.28 4.46
CA ASP A 15 -10.13 4.00 3.96
C ASP A 15 -10.87 5.26 3.50
N LEU A 16 -10.73 6.33 4.28
CA LEU A 16 -11.29 7.64 3.94
C LEU A 16 -10.62 8.18 2.66
N GLY A 17 -9.30 8.08 2.54
CA GLY A 17 -8.56 8.49 1.36
C GLY A 17 -9.00 7.75 0.09
N VAL A 18 -9.12 6.42 0.14
CA VAL A 18 -9.65 5.61 -0.97
C VAL A 18 -11.06 6.05 -1.34
N SER A 19 -11.93 6.27 -0.35
CA SER A 19 -13.33 6.65 -0.57
C SER A 19 -13.46 8.02 -1.24
N ILE A 20 -12.72 9.02 -0.76
CA ILE A 20 -12.70 10.36 -1.36
C ILE A 20 -12.23 10.30 -2.82
N VAL A 21 -11.12 9.61 -3.08
CA VAL A 21 -10.57 9.49 -4.45
C VAL A 21 -11.56 8.77 -5.36
N ALA A 22 -12.21 7.70 -4.90
CA ALA A 22 -13.22 6.98 -5.66
C ALA A 22 -14.43 7.87 -6.00
N ILE A 23 -14.95 8.63 -5.04
CA ILE A 23 -16.07 9.55 -5.26
C ILE A 23 -15.69 10.65 -6.26
N LEU A 24 -14.52 11.28 -6.09
CA LEU A 24 -14.06 12.32 -7.00
C LEU A 24 -13.88 11.78 -8.43
N PHE A 25 -13.38 10.56 -8.59
CA PHE A 25 -13.25 9.93 -9.89
C PHE A 25 -14.63 9.66 -10.52
N LEU A 26 -15.60 9.16 -9.79
CA LEU A 26 -16.97 8.92 -10.28
C LEU A 26 -17.64 10.23 -10.74
N ILE A 27 -17.49 11.31 -9.98
CA ILE A 27 -18.05 12.64 -10.37
C ILE A 27 -17.39 13.13 -11.66
N ASN A 28 -16.06 13.03 -11.77
CA ASN A 28 -15.33 13.46 -12.95
C ASN A 28 -15.55 12.55 -14.16
N SER A 29 -15.85 11.27 -13.94
CA SER A 29 -16.09 10.27 -14.97
C SER A 29 -17.26 10.65 -15.90
N LYS A 30 -18.35 11.19 -15.31
CA LYS A 30 -19.51 11.69 -16.07
C LYS A 30 -19.17 12.92 -16.93
N LYS A 31 -18.27 13.80 -16.45
CA LYS A 31 -17.95 15.08 -17.11
C LYS A 31 -16.97 14.91 -18.27
N ASN A 32 -16.08 13.92 -18.22
CA ASN A 32 -14.91 13.81 -19.09
C ASN A 32 -14.89 12.54 -19.96
N ASP A 33 -16.01 11.88 -20.15
CA ASP A 33 -16.14 10.65 -20.96
C ASP A 33 -15.09 9.58 -20.62
N LEU A 34 -14.85 9.37 -19.33
CA LEU A 34 -13.86 8.41 -18.85
C LEU A 34 -14.36 6.95 -18.92
N PHE A 35 -15.44 6.68 -19.64
CA PHE A 35 -16.05 5.35 -19.77
C PHE A 35 -15.08 4.31 -20.37
N LYS A 36 -14.07 4.74 -21.14
CA LYS A 36 -13.05 3.84 -21.68
C LYS A 36 -12.31 3.03 -20.59
N TYR A 37 -12.14 3.61 -19.37
CA TYR A 37 -11.46 2.94 -18.27
C TYR A 37 -12.25 1.81 -17.65
N TYR A 38 -13.59 1.84 -17.77
CA TYR A 38 -14.47 0.77 -17.27
C TYR A 38 -14.51 -0.44 -18.20
N ASN A 39 -14.20 -0.26 -19.49
CA ASN A 39 -14.25 -1.32 -20.48
C ASN A 39 -12.91 -2.04 -20.65
N ASN A 40 -12.32 -2.51 -19.58
CA ASN A 40 -11.09 -3.31 -19.61
C ASN A 40 -11.25 -4.65 -18.91
N ILE A 41 -10.39 -5.62 -19.24
CA ILE A 41 -10.47 -6.97 -18.72
C ILE A 41 -10.26 -7.04 -17.21
N PHE A 42 -9.38 -6.19 -16.66
CA PHE A 42 -9.10 -6.16 -15.22
C PHE A 42 -10.30 -5.67 -14.42
N PHE A 43 -10.98 -4.62 -14.89
CA PHE A 43 -12.16 -4.11 -14.20
C PHE A 43 -13.34 -5.08 -14.33
N LYS A 44 -13.51 -5.74 -15.49
CA LYS A 44 -14.52 -6.82 -15.64
C LYS A 44 -14.23 -7.98 -14.69
N GLY A 45 -12.97 -8.40 -14.56
CA GLY A 45 -12.56 -9.41 -13.58
C GLY A 45 -12.82 -8.97 -12.14
N PHE A 46 -12.55 -7.71 -11.81
CA PHE A 46 -12.87 -7.14 -10.50
C PHE A 46 -14.38 -7.15 -10.23
N ILE A 47 -15.23 -6.83 -11.20
CA ILE A 47 -16.69 -6.88 -11.03
C ILE A 47 -17.15 -8.32 -10.75
N ILE A 48 -16.64 -9.31 -11.47
CA ILE A 48 -16.96 -10.73 -11.21
C ILE A 48 -16.56 -11.09 -9.79
N PHE A 49 -15.33 -10.75 -9.37
CA PHE A 49 -14.86 -10.97 -8.01
C PHE A 49 -15.77 -10.30 -6.96
N TRP A 50 -16.16 -9.05 -7.19
CA TRP A 50 -17.06 -8.32 -6.30
C TRP A 50 -18.43 -8.96 -6.18
N ILE A 51 -19.01 -9.46 -7.28
CA ILE A 51 -20.27 -10.22 -7.27
C ILE A 51 -20.13 -11.49 -6.42
N ILE A 52 -19.01 -12.23 -6.56
CA ILE A 52 -18.74 -13.42 -5.75
C ILE A 52 -18.68 -13.07 -4.26
N LEU A 53 -18.05 -11.94 -3.89
CA LEU A 53 -18.03 -11.46 -2.51
C LEU A 53 -19.42 -11.16 -1.96
N ILE A 54 -20.30 -10.57 -2.77
CA ILE A 54 -21.70 -10.28 -2.38
C ILE A 54 -22.46 -11.59 -2.17
N ILE A 55 -22.35 -12.56 -3.10
CA ILE A 55 -23.03 -13.87 -2.98
C ILE A 55 -22.52 -14.58 -1.72
N SER A 56 -21.22 -14.63 -1.50
CA SER A 56 -20.64 -15.23 -0.29
C SER A 56 -21.13 -14.56 0.99
N SER A 57 -21.33 -13.24 0.97
CA SER A 57 -21.84 -12.48 2.12
C SER A 57 -23.30 -12.80 2.42
N LEU A 58 -24.12 -13.06 1.40
CA LEU A 58 -25.52 -13.47 1.56
C LEU A 58 -25.65 -14.88 2.18
N LEU A 59 -24.63 -15.70 1.99
CA LEU A 59 -24.57 -17.07 2.55
C LEU A 59 -23.91 -17.13 3.93
N SER A 60 -23.48 -16.00 4.50
CA SER A 60 -22.78 -15.96 5.79
C SER A 60 -23.75 -16.00 6.99
N ASN A 61 -23.27 -16.45 8.15
CA ASN A 61 -24.05 -16.46 9.39
C ASN A 61 -24.50 -15.06 9.85
N ASN A 62 -23.70 -14.02 9.53
CA ASN A 62 -23.99 -12.61 9.88
C ASN A 62 -24.12 -11.79 8.60
N VAL A 63 -25.22 -11.97 7.87
CA VAL A 63 -25.46 -11.38 6.55
C VAL A 63 -25.28 -9.85 6.53
N LEU A 64 -25.85 -9.13 7.49
CA LEU A 64 -25.80 -7.66 7.51
C LEU A 64 -24.38 -7.11 7.62
N ILE A 65 -23.55 -7.68 8.51
CA ILE A 65 -22.17 -7.25 8.71
C ILE A 65 -21.32 -7.59 7.49
N SER A 66 -21.46 -8.82 6.98
CA SER A 66 -20.72 -9.29 5.80
C SER A 66 -21.10 -8.49 4.55
N LEU A 67 -22.38 -8.24 4.34
CA LEU A 67 -22.89 -7.49 3.19
C LEU A 67 -22.43 -6.02 3.22
N LYS A 68 -22.39 -5.39 4.39
CA LYS A 68 -21.85 -4.04 4.54
C LYS A 68 -20.40 -3.99 4.05
N ASN A 69 -19.56 -4.93 4.46
CA ASN A 69 -18.15 -4.94 4.09
C ASN A 69 -17.98 -5.21 2.59
N SER A 70 -18.70 -6.19 2.02
CA SER A 70 -18.58 -6.54 0.61
C SER A 70 -19.14 -5.48 -0.34
N LEU A 71 -20.22 -4.78 0.02
CA LEU A 71 -20.73 -3.68 -0.78
C LEU A 71 -19.73 -2.52 -0.86
N PHE A 72 -19.14 -2.13 0.27
CA PHE A 72 -18.16 -1.05 0.29
C PHE A 72 -16.82 -1.42 -0.40
N TYR A 73 -16.57 -2.69 -0.67
CA TYR A 73 -15.37 -3.14 -1.37
C TYR A 73 -15.26 -2.58 -2.80
N PHE A 74 -16.39 -2.22 -3.43
CA PHE A 74 -16.45 -1.60 -4.76
C PHE A 74 -15.54 -0.36 -4.91
N ARG A 75 -15.32 0.41 -3.83
CA ARG A 75 -14.46 1.59 -3.84
C ARG A 75 -13.02 1.31 -4.27
N PHE A 76 -12.49 0.10 -3.99
CA PHE A 76 -11.12 -0.27 -4.38
C PHE A 76 -10.98 -0.45 -5.89
N GLY A 77 -12.02 -0.99 -6.56
CA GLY A 77 -12.04 -1.06 -8.01
C GLY A 77 -12.04 0.32 -8.68
N ILE A 78 -12.86 1.23 -8.17
CA ILE A 78 -12.90 2.62 -8.67
C ILE A 78 -11.59 3.35 -8.40
N PHE A 79 -10.99 3.15 -7.22
CA PHE A 79 -9.68 3.70 -6.89
C PHE A 79 -8.60 3.22 -7.88
N SER A 80 -8.61 1.95 -8.26
CA SER A 80 -7.66 1.40 -9.25
C SER A 80 -7.82 2.05 -10.62
N LEU A 81 -9.05 2.29 -11.08
CA LEU A 81 -9.32 3.02 -12.32
C LEU A 81 -8.84 4.48 -12.25
N CYS A 82 -9.07 5.14 -11.12
CA CYS A 82 -8.57 6.49 -10.89
C CYS A 82 -7.05 6.54 -10.98
N PHE A 83 -6.38 5.58 -10.38
CA PHE A 83 -4.92 5.50 -10.39
C PHE A 83 -4.38 5.29 -11.80
N TRP A 84 -5.00 4.40 -12.58
CA TRP A 84 -4.66 4.20 -14.00
C TRP A 84 -4.84 5.50 -14.80
N PHE A 85 -6.01 6.14 -14.69
CA PHE A 85 -6.27 7.43 -15.36
C PHE A 85 -5.21 8.48 -15.03
N LEU A 86 -4.84 8.59 -13.76
CA LEU A 86 -3.85 9.57 -13.29
C LEU A 86 -2.46 9.31 -13.90
N ILE A 87 -2.04 8.04 -13.99
CA ILE A 87 -0.76 7.66 -14.60
C ILE A 87 -0.74 8.01 -16.08
N GLU A 88 -1.80 7.69 -16.82
CA GLU A 88 -1.89 8.04 -18.26
C GLU A 88 -1.84 9.56 -18.49
N LYS A 89 -2.51 10.32 -17.62
CA LYS A 89 -2.57 11.78 -17.75
C LYS A 89 -1.26 12.47 -17.37
N ASN A 90 -0.51 11.92 -16.44
CA ASN A 90 0.71 12.55 -15.93
C ASN A 90 1.76 11.54 -15.46
N ASN A 91 2.75 11.30 -16.31
CA ASN A 91 3.86 10.38 -16.03
C ASN A 91 4.69 10.76 -14.79
N LYS A 92 4.62 12.02 -14.30
CA LYS A 92 5.33 12.45 -13.09
C LYS A 92 4.74 11.83 -11.81
N ILE A 93 3.51 11.33 -11.88
CA ILE A 93 2.85 10.69 -10.72
C ILE A 93 3.63 9.46 -10.25
N MET A 94 4.20 8.68 -11.17
CA MET A 94 5.02 7.52 -10.81
C MET A 94 6.24 7.94 -9.97
N ASN A 95 6.89 9.04 -10.33
CA ASN A 95 8.01 9.56 -9.55
C ASN A 95 7.57 10.01 -8.15
N TYR A 96 6.43 10.69 -8.04
CA TYR A 96 5.90 11.12 -6.74
C TYR A 96 5.49 9.94 -5.85
N VAL A 97 4.93 8.88 -6.43
CA VAL A 97 4.61 7.64 -5.70
C VAL A 97 5.90 6.97 -5.22
N PHE A 98 6.91 6.89 -6.09
CA PHE A 98 8.23 6.35 -5.74
C PHE A 98 8.85 7.08 -4.54
N TYR A 99 8.93 8.41 -4.58
CA TYR A 99 9.48 9.18 -3.46
C TYR A 99 8.64 9.06 -2.19
N SER A 100 7.32 8.97 -2.31
CA SER A 100 6.43 8.76 -1.17
C SER A 100 6.68 7.41 -0.49
N ILE A 101 6.87 6.33 -1.26
CA ILE A 101 7.18 5.00 -0.72
C ILE A 101 8.58 5.01 -0.08
N ILE A 102 9.59 5.58 -0.73
CA ILE A 102 10.94 5.70 -0.15
C ILE A 102 10.90 6.44 1.19
N PHE A 103 10.17 7.54 1.26
CA PHE A 103 10.01 8.31 2.49
C PHE A 103 9.40 7.44 3.61
N CYS A 104 8.33 6.69 3.30
CA CYS A 104 7.70 5.78 4.26
C CYS A 104 8.67 4.69 4.74
N PHE A 105 9.41 4.07 3.82
CA PHE A 105 10.38 3.03 4.17
C PHE A 105 11.49 3.58 5.07
N PHE A 106 12.07 4.71 4.68
CA PHE A 106 13.13 5.35 5.45
C PHE A 106 12.68 5.67 6.88
N PHE A 107 11.47 6.23 7.02
CA PHE A 107 10.92 6.61 8.30
C PHE A 107 10.59 5.39 9.16
N LEU A 108 9.99 4.34 8.59
CA LEU A 108 9.69 3.10 9.30
C LEU A 108 10.96 2.33 9.70
N ILE A 109 12.00 2.34 8.86
CA ILE A 109 13.28 1.71 9.18
C ILE A 109 13.92 2.40 10.39
N ILE A 110 14.02 3.72 10.37
CA ILE A 110 14.60 4.47 11.49
C ILE A 110 13.81 4.22 12.77
N ASP A 111 12.50 4.39 12.73
CA ASP A 111 11.65 4.25 13.91
C ASP A 111 11.61 2.80 14.43
N GLY A 112 11.55 1.82 13.54
CA GLY A 112 11.52 0.42 13.91
C GLY A 112 12.82 -0.07 14.56
N TYR A 113 13.97 0.32 14.02
CA TYR A 113 15.25 0.01 14.68
C TYR A 113 15.42 0.80 15.98
N PHE A 114 14.99 2.05 16.04
CA PHE A 114 14.98 2.82 17.28
C PHE A 114 14.11 2.12 18.33
N GLN A 115 12.91 1.67 17.97
CA GLN A 115 12.03 0.91 18.86
C GLN A 115 12.69 -0.37 19.36
N TYR A 116 13.40 -1.09 18.50
CA TYR A 116 14.11 -2.32 18.87
C TYR A 116 15.16 -2.08 19.96
N PHE A 117 15.95 -1.01 19.85
CA PHE A 117 17.03 -0.71 20.81
C PHE A 117 16.54 0.01 22.07
N SER A 118 15.54 0.88 21.98
CA SER A 118 15.06 1.69 23.10
C SER A 118 13.86 1.09 23.85
N GLY A 119 13.20 0.08 23.25
CA GLY A 119 11.95 -0.48 23.77
C GLY A 119 10.69 0.32 23.43
N LYS A 120 10.83 1.57 22.96
CA LYS A 120 9.73 2.47 22.56
C LYS A 120 10.05 3.15 21.24
N ASN A 121 9.02 3.40 20.44
CA ASN A 121 9.19 4.13 19.19
C ASN A 121 9.37 5.65 19.46
N LEU A 122 9.60 6.44 18.40
CA LEU A 122 9.78 7.91 18.51
C LEU A 122 8.59 8.64 19.14
N PHE A 123 7.39 8.06 19.13
CA PHE A 123 6.18 8.60 19.75
C PHE A 123 5.87 7.98 21.12
N GLY A 124 6.76 7.16 21.67
CA GLY A 124 6.60 6.53 22.97
C GLY A 124 5.74 5.26 22.99
N ILE A 125 5.39 4.72 21.81
CA ILE A 125 4.66 3.44 21.72
C ILE A 125 5.62 2.31 22.07
N GLU A 126 5.26 1.51 23.07
CA GLU A 126 6.04 0.36 23.51
C GLU A 126 5.94 -0.81 22.54
N MET A 127 6.97 -1.66 22.50
CA MET A 127 6.92 -2.92 21.74
C MET A 127 5.77 -3.79 22.23
N TYR A 128 4.99 -4.31 21.29
CA TYR A 128 3.88 -5.20 21.58
C TYR A 128 4.37 -6.65 21.61
N ARG A 129 3.93 -7.43 22.63
CA ARG A 129 4.27 -8.86 22.84
C ARG A 129 5.76 -9.16 22.68
N ALA A 130 6.49 -9.14 23.82
CA ALA A 130 7.82 -9.71 23.97
C ALA A 130 8.73 -9.56 22.73
N TYR A 131 9.22 -8.33 22.51
CA TYR A 131 10.27 -8.01 21.53
C TYR A 131 9.86 -7.95 20.04
N ARG A 132 8.57 -7.86 19.71
CA ARG A 132 8.15 -7.65 18.30
C ARG A 132 8.07 -6.16 17.98
N VAL A 133 8.83 -5.75 17.00
CA VAL A 133 8.81 -4.36 16.51
C VAL A 133 7.54 -4.13 15.68
N SER A 134 6.81 -3.08 16.04
CA SER A 134 5.58 -2.66 15.34
C SER A 134 5.65 -1.23 14.80
N SER A 135 6.65 -0.45 15.24
CA SER A 135 6.82 0.96 14.88
C SER A 135 5.53 1.76 15.11
N PHE A 136 5.04 2.49 14.11
CA PHE A 136 3.81 3.30 14.22
C PHE A 136 2.51 2.49 14.24
N PHE A 137 2.54 1.21 13.93
CA PHE A 137 1.34 0.37 13.92
C PHE A 137 0.87 -0.06 15.32
N GLY A 138 1.65 0.22 16.35
CA GLY A 138 1.26 -0.01 17.75
C GLY A 138 0.92 -1.47 18.06
N SER A 139 -0.32 -1.73 18.46
CA SER A 139 -0.82 -3.08 18.76
C SER A 139 -1.06 -3.95 17.51
N GLU A 140 -1.12 -3.34 16.33
CA GLU A 140 -1.31 -4.04 15.07
C GLU A 140 0.05 -4.52 14.53
N LEU A 141 0.24 -5.82 14.47
CA LEU A 141 1.48 -6.44 14.02
C LEU A 141 1.47 -6.61 12.50
N ILE A 142 1.42 -5.48 11.76
CA ILE A 142 1.33 -5.43 10.29
C ILE A 142 2.53 -4.74 9.62
N LEU A 143 3.55 -4.36 10.39
CA LEU A 143 4.74 -3.67 9.88
C LEU A 143 5.43 -4.46 8.77
N GLY A 144 5.68 -5.75 8.99
CA GLY A 144 6.30 -6.63 8.01
C GLY A 144 5.45 -6.80 6.77
N SER A 145 4.14 -6.99 6.95
CA SER A 145 3.17 -7.10 5.84
C SER A 145 3.10 -5.83 5.00
N TYR A 146 3.19 -4.66 5.62
CA TYR A 146 3.24 -3.38 4.92
C TYR A 146 4.50 -3.28 4.06
N LEU A 147 5.66 -3.54 4.64
CA LEU A 147 6.95 -3.44 3.96
C LEU A 147 7.07 -4.46 2.82
N SER A 148 6.75 -5.72 3.07
CA SER A 148 6.87 -6.80 2.07
C SER A 148 5.94 -6.62 0.86
N ARG A 149 4.77 -6.02 1.04
CA ARG A 149 3.83 -5.77 -0.07
C ARG A 149 4.20 -4.53 -0.89
N LEU A 150 4.75 -3.49 -0.27
CA LEU A 150 5.14 -2.27 -0.97
C LEU A 150 6.54 -2.35 -1.59
N PHE A 151 7.41 -3.23 -1.11
CA PHE A 151 8.77 -3.34 -1.64
C PHE A 151 8.82 -3.74 -3.12
N PRO A 152 8.05 -4.73 -3.63
CA PRO A 152 8.02 -5.05 -5.06
C PRO A 152 7.55 -3.87 -5.91
N ILE A 153 6.62 -3.06 -5.40
CA ILE A 153 6.14 -1.84 -6.08
C ILE A 153 7.27 -0.79 -6.12
N LEU A 154 7.96 -0.60 -5.01
CA LEU A 154 9.13 0.29 -4.93
C LEU A 154 10.21 -0.12 -5.95
N PHE A 155 10.52 -1.41 -6.01
CA PHE A 155 11.52 -1.95 -6.94
C PHE A 155 11.09 -1.78 -8.41
N ALA A 156 9.84 -2.07 -8.74
CA ALA A 156 9.31 -1.88 -10.08
C ALA A 156 9.36 -0.41 -10.52
N LEU A 157 9.01 0.51 -9.63
CA LEU A 157 9.10 1.95 -9.88
C LEU A 157 10.56 2.41 -10.05
N PHE A 158 11.48 1.86 -9.25
CA PHE A 158 12.91 2.11 -9.40
C PHE A 158 13.40 1.70 -10.79
N VAL A 159 13.11 0.47 -11.24
CA VAL A 159 13.51 -0.03 -12.55
C VAL A 159 12.95 0.86 -13.67
N HIS A 160 11.69 1.27 -13.55
CA HIS A 160 11.05 2.16 -14.53
C HIS A 160 11.75 3.53 -14.63
N ILE A 161 12.12 4.11 -13.49
CA ILE A 161 12.79 5.41 -13.43
C ILE A 161 14.23 5.30 -13.96
N ASP A 162 14.96 4.24 -13.60
CA ASP A 162 16.35 4.01 -14.04
C ASP A 162 16.42 3.79 -15.56
N GLN A 163 15.51 3.03 -16.14
CA GLN A 163 15.40 2.84 -17.59
C GLN A 163 15.11 4.14 -18.33
N LYS A 164 14.23 4.99 -17.77
CA LYS A 164 13.87 6.27 -18.38
C LYS A 164 15.00 7.29 -18.38
N LEU A 165 15.91 7.21 -17.43
CA LEU A 165 17.05 8.13 -17.31
C LEU A 165 18.25 7.70 -18.19
N GLU A 166 18.20 6.51 -18.83
CA GLU A 166 19.31 5.91 -19.60
C GLU A 166 20.65 5.87 -18.84
N THR A 167 20.64 6.31 -17.61
CA THR A 167 21.81 6.33 -16.72
C THR A 167 21.68 5.16 -15.76
N LYS A 168 22.52 4.14 -15.93
CA LYS A 168 22.74 3.14 -14.88
C LYS A 168 23.24 3.85 -13.61
N ASN A 169 22.32 4.41 -12.86
CA ASN A 169 22.67 5.20 -11.68
C ASN A 169 23.07 4.27 -10.52
N LYS A 170 24.36 3.89 -10.53
CA LYS A 170 24.94 3.01 -9.51
C LYS A 170 24.67 3.48 -8.07
N LYS A 171 24.58 4.80 -7.86
CA LYS A 171 24.27 5.36 -6.54
C LYS A 171 22.84 5.06 -6.11
N LEU A 172 21.88 5.17 -7.04
CA LEU A 172 20.49 4.88 -6.75
C LEU A 172 20.28 3.37 -6.51
N LEU A 173 20.93 2.51 -7.32
CA LEU A 173 20.93 1.07 -7.10
C LEU A 173 21.49 0.71 -5.73
N PHE A 174 22.64 1.28 -5.35
CA PHE A 174 23.26 1.07 -4.04
C PHE A 174 22.32 1.49 -2.90
N PHE A 175 21.64 2.62 -3.05
CA PHE A 175 20.68 3.11 -2.06
C PHE A 175 19.48 2.17 -1.90
N ILE A 176 18.89 1.67 -3.00
CA ILE A 176 17.79 0.70 -2.96
C ILE A 176 18.25 -0.62 -2.33
N THR A 177 19.45 -1.08 -2.62
CA THR A 177 20.02 -2.29 -1.99
C THR A 177 20.14 -2.13 -0.47
N ILE A 178 20.59 -0.97 -0.01
CA ILE A 178 20.64 -0.66 1.43
C ILE A 178 19.22 -0.70 2.05
N ILE A 179 18.26 -0.05 1.43
CA ILE A 179 16.86 -0.08 1.89
C ILE A 179 16.36 -1.52 1.96
N PHE A 180 16.67 -2.36 0.97
CA PHE A 180 16.28 -3.77 0.96
C PHE A 180 16.81 -4.51 2.19
N ILE A 181 18.13 -4.43 2.44
CA ILE A 181 18.79 -5.12 3.56
C ILE A 181 18.17 -4.69 4.90
N PHE A 182 17.99 -3.39 5.12
CA PHE A 182 17.38 -2.89 6.36
C PHE A 182 15.90 -3.26 6.49
N THR A 183 15.18 -3.31 5.37
CA THR A 183 13.78 -3.73 5.34
C THR A 183 13.64 -5.20 5.72
N GLU A 184 14.46 -6.09 5.16
CA GLU A 184 14.48 -7.51 5.53
C GLU A 184 14.78 -7.71 7.02
N GLY A 185 15.81 -7.03 7.54
CA GLY A 185 16.12 -7.06 8.97
C GLY A 185 14.95 -6.60 9.83
N LEU A 186 14.24 -5.55 9.41
CA LEU A 186 13.08 -5.06 10.15
C LEU A 186 11.88 -6.01 10.08
N ILE A 187 11.66 -6.70 8.96
CA ILE A 187 10.63 -7.74 8.83
C ILE A 187 10.94 -8.92 9.75
N LEU A 188 12.21 -9.32 9.87
CA LEU A 188 12.64 -10.33 10.84
C LEU A 188 12.30 -9.90 12.28
N LEU A 189 12.62 -8.66 12.64
CA LEU A 189 12.34 -8.10 13.98
C LEU A 189 10.84 -7.93 14.27
N SER A 190 10.01 -7.74 13.23
CA SER A 190 8.54 -7.73 13.37
C SER A 190 7.96 -9.09 13.70
N GLY A 191 8.69 -10.18 13.43
CA GLY A 191 8.28 -11.57 13.67
C GLY A 191 7.13 -12.04 12.76
N GLU A 192 6.90 -11.39 11.63
CA GLU A 192 5.88 -11.75 10.64
C GLU A 192 6.42 -12.75 9.61
N ARG A 193 6.27 -14.05 9.88
CA ARG A 193 6.80 -15.15 9.03
C ARG A 193 6.31 -15.10 7.59
N VAL A 194 5.04 -14.72 7.39
CA VAL A 194 4.43 -14.61 6.05
C VAL A 194 5.07 -13.47 5.25
N ALA A 195 5.37 -12.35 5.90
CA ALA A 195 6.03 -11.23 5.27
C ALA A 195 7.45 -11.58 4.80
N LEU A 196 8.18 -12.35 5.60
CA LEU A 196 9.50 -12.89 5.20
C LEU A 196 9.40 -13.76 3.95
N PHE A 197 8.41 -14.64 3.90
CA PHE A 197 8.21 -15.50 2.72
C PHE A 197 7.92 -14.71 1.44
N PHE A 198 7.26 -13.56 1.54
CA PHE A 198 6.99 -12.71 0.37
C PHE A 198 8.19 -11.88 -0.09
N MET A 199 9.22 -11.71 0.75
CA MET A 199 10.43 -10.96 0.39
C MET A 199 11.52 -11.82 -0.25
N ASN A 200 11.52 -13.13 0.04
CA ASN A 200 12.44 -14.12 -0.52
C ASN A 200 11.80 -14.91 -1.66
#